data_0222f7dee3e46028cace0f0b3948b46e
#
_entry.id   0222f7dee3e46028cace0f0b3948b46e
#
_cell.length_a   1.000
_cell.length_b   1.000
_cell.length_c   1.000
_cell.angle_alpha   90.00
_cell.angle_beta   90.00
_cell.angle_gamma   90.00
#
_symmetry.space_group_name_H-M   'P 1'
#
loop_
_entity.id
_entity.type
_entity.pdbx_description
1 polymer ?
#
loop_
_entity_poly.entity_id
_entity_poly.type
_entity_poly.pdbx_seq_one_letter_code
_entity_poly.pdbx_strand_id
1 'polypeptide(L)'
;PGSSKAQLVLPDGRRVDLEVDRGCQQLKGENFVNDGKQLVYHEQENGKRIQWHTLSVPRGGEYKLVLADGTRVWLNAASELMYPDHFSADQRKVVLKGEAYFEVTKDVKRPFSVVLGDMEVKVLGTSFNVSA
;
A
#
# COMPACT_ATOMS: atom_id res chain seq x y z
N PRO A 1 17.17 19.66 8.06
CA PRO A 1 16.15 19.14 7.24
C PRO A 1 15.39 18.10 7.98
N GLY A 2 14.18 18.36 8.16
CA GLY A 2 13.32 17.45 8.82
C GLY A 2 13.49 16.06 8.25
N SER A 3 13.62 15.12 9.11
CA SER A 3 13.65 13.77 8.66
C SER A 3 12.37 13.53 7.88
N SER A 4 12.53 13.20 6.65
CA SER A 4 11.40 12.75 5.88
C SER A 4 11.09 11.35 6.35
N LYS A 5 9.89 11.16 6.82
CA LYS A 5 9.42 9.85 7.28
C LYS A 5 8.36 9.33 6.32
N ALA A 6 8.20 8.02 6.27
CA ALA A 6 7.11 7.44 5.51
C ALA A 6 5.79 8.00 6.02
N GLN A 7 4.91 8.35 5.11
CA GLN A 7 3.62 8.96 5.43
C GLN A 7 2.49 8.27 4.69
N LEU A 8 1.37 8.18 5.38
CA LEU A 8 0.12 7.72 4.78
C LEU A 8 -0.74 8.94 4.50
N VAL A 9 -1.21 9.09 3.27
CA VAL A 9 -2.12 10.16 2.89
C VAL A 9 -3.51 9.55 2.72
N LEU A 10 -4.46 10.06 3.49
CA LEU A 10 -5.84 9.60 3.48
C LEU A 10 -6.64 10.35 2.42
N PRO A 11 -7.83 9.85 2.05
CA PRO A 11 -8.62 10.48 0.99
C PRO A 11 -8.97 11.94 1.24
N ASP A 12 -9.09 12.35 2.51
CA ASP A 12 -9.40 13.73 2.87
C ASP A 12 -8.16 14.63 2.91
N GLY A 13 -6.99 14.09 2.57
CA GLY A 13 -5.74 14.84 2.54
C GLY A 13 -4.95 14.82 3.83
N ARG A 14 -5.48 14.20 4.89
CA ARG A 14 -4.72 14.09 6.14
C ARG A 14 -3.48 13.24 5.92
N ARG A 15 -2.38 13.63 6.55
CA ARG A 15 -1.12 12.90 6.48
C ARG A 15 -0.81 12.31 7.84
N VAL A 16 -0.45 11.03 7.85
CA VAL A 16 -0.13 10.30 9.07
C VAL A 16 1.32 9.86 8.98
N ASP A 17 2.14 10.30 9.94
CA ASP A 17 3.53 9.84 10.02
C ASP A 17 3.54 8.41 10.51
N LEU A 18 4.20 7.52 9.77
CA LEU A 18 4.19 6.10 10.05
C LEU A 18 5.37 5.64 10.89
N GLU A 19 6.52 6.29 10.75
CA GLU A 19 7.72 5.89 11.48
C GLU A 19 7.74 6.61 12.82
N VAL A 20 6.86 6.17 13.71
CA VAL A 20 6.73 6.75 15.05
C VAL A 20 7.19 5.73 16.09
N ASP A 21 7.79 6.23 17.12
CA ASP A 21 8.41 5.41 18.16
C ASP A 21 7.45 5.21 19.33
N ARG A 22 6.23 4.79 19.03
CA ARG A 22 5.17 4.72 20.03
C ARG A 22 4.34 3.43 20.00
N GLY A 23 4.89 2.35 19.44
CA GLY A 23 4.12 1.13 19.30
C GLY A 23 3.10 1.23 18.18
N CYS A 24 1.98 0.54 18.31
CA CYS A 24 1.01 0.44 17.24
C CYS A 24 0.11 1.65 17.15
N GLN A 25 -0.13 2.13 15.93
CA GLN A 25 -1.10 3.17 15.63
C GLN A 25 -2.32 2.56 14.96
N GLN A 26 -3.47 2.96 15.39
CA GLN A 26 -4.72 2.56 14.77
C GLN A 26 -5.66 3.75 14.77
N LEU A 27 -6.16 4.14 13.60
CA LEU A 27 -7.12 5.21 13.48
C LEU A 27 -8.53 4.66 13.53
N LYS A 28 -9.39 5.32 14.27
CA LYS A 28 -10.78 4.91 14.41
C LYS A 28 -11.46 4.89 13.04
N GLY A 29 -12.15 3.79 12.75
CA GLY A 29 -12.88 3.64 11.50
C GLY A 29 -12.06 3.14 10.33
N GLU A 30 -10.75 2.99 10.52
CA GLU A 30 -9.86 2.50 9.47
C GLU A 30 -9.51 1.03 9.70
N ASN A 31 -9.19 0.33 8.62
CA ASN A 31 -8.88 -1.11 8.68
C ASN A 31 -7.38 -1.38 8.64
N PHE A 32 -6.57 -0.46 9.12
CA PHE A 32 -5.12 -0.67 9.15
C PHE A 32 -4.55 -0.49 10.54
N VAL A 33 -3.39 -1.10 10.75
CA VAL A 33 -2.58 -0.92 11.95
C VAL A 33 -1.15 -0.66 11.50
N ASN A 34 -0.51 0.34 12.09
CA ASN A 34 0.87 0.67 11.82
C ASN A 34 1.71 0.50 13.09
N ASP A 35 2.83 -0.22 12.98
CA ASP A 35 3.71 -0.45 14.12
C ASP A 35 5.04 0.29 14.03
N GLY A 36 5.17 1.22 13.10
CA GLY A 36 6.41 1.97 12.89
C GLY A 36 7.37 1.32 11.91
N LYS A 37 7.15 0.07 11.55
CA LYS A 37 7.97 -0.69 10.60
C LYS A 37 7.18 -1.18 9.42
N GLN A 38 5.89 -1.40 9.62
CA GLN A 38 5.00 -1.84 8.55
C GLN A 38 3.60 -1.35 8.79
N LEU A 39 2.88 -1.20 7.70
CA LEU A 39 1.48 -0.80 7.67
C LEU A 39 0.68 -2.00 7.19
N VAL A 40 -0.24 -2.50 8.01
CA VAL A 40 -0.97 -3.73 7.72
C VAL A 40 -2.46 -3.43 7.61
N TYR A 41 -3.05 -3.77 6.47
CA TYR A 41 -4.49 -3.66 6.26
C TYR A 41 -5.16 -4.99 6.52
N HIS A 42 -6.37 -4.93 7.05
CA HIS A 42 -7.21 -6.10 7.27
C HIS A 42 -8.40 -6.03 6.31
N GLU A 43 -9.02 -7.17 6.06
CA GLU A 43 -10.18 -7.19 5.18
C GLU A 43 -11.32 -6.40 5.77
N GLN A 44 -12.16 -5.84 4.90
CA GLN A 44 -13.36 -5.11 5.28
C GLN A 44 -14.58 -5.96 5.03
N GLU A 45 -15.66 -5.65 5.76
CA GLU A 45 -16.94 -6.28 5.50
C GLU A 45 -17.44 -5.97 4.09
N ASN A 46 -18.21 -6.89 3.53
CA ASN A 46 -18.82 -6.70 2.23
C ASN A 46 -19.68 -5.44 2.23
N GLY A 47 -19.62 -4.69 1.15
CA GLY A 47 -20.42 -3.48 0.99
C GLY A 47 -19.81 -2.22 1.57
N LYS A 48 -18.66 -2.33 2.24
CA LYS A 48 -17.95 -1.14 2.70
C LYS A 48 -17.43 -0.36 1.50
N ARG A 49 -17.53 0.97 1.59
CA ARG A 49 -17.03 1.85 0.55
C ARG A 49 -15.52 1.75 0.46
N ILE A 50 -15.02 1.59 -0.78
CA ILE A 50 -13.58 1.54 -1.02
C ILE A 50 -13.01 2.96 -0.98
N GLN A 51 -11.93 3.13 -0.22
CA GLN A 51 -11.21 4.39 -0.14
C GLN A 51 -9.77 4.19 -0.61
N TRP A 52 -9.25 5.17 -1.34
CA TRP A 52 -7.88 5.11 -1.84
C TRP A 52 -6.95 5.84 -0.89
N HIS A 53 -5.86 5.16 -0.55
CA HIS A 53 -4.81 5.70 0.31
C HIS A 53 -3.51 5.81 -0.49
N THR A 54 -2.59 6.63 -0.02
CA THR A 54 -1.26 6.75 -0.63
C THR A 54 -0.21 6.56 0.44
N LEU A 55 0.69 5.59 0.21
CA LEU A 55 1.87 5.43 1.04
C LEU A 55 3.03 6.12 0.34
N SER A 56 3.65 7.08 1.00
CA SER A 56 4.75 7.86 0.46
C SER A 56 6.00 7.60 1.27
N VAL A 57 7.08 7.18 0.60
CA VAL A 57 8.36 6.86 1.24
C VAL A 57 9.40 7.88 0.78
N PRO A 58 10.07 8.54 1.70
CA PRO A 58 11.06 9.57 1.34
C PRO A 58 12.35 8.96 0.83
N ARG A 59 13.27 9.81 0.40
CA ARG A 59 14.60 9.38 0.01
C ARG A 59 15.30 8.70 1.19
N GLY A 60 16.01 7.63 0.91
CA GLY A 60 16.77 6.90 1.91
C GLY A 60 15.94 5.99 2.79
N GLY A 61 14.63 5.92 2.55
CA GLY A 61 13.76 5.08 3.34
C GLY A 61 13.29 3.85 2.60
N GLU A 62 12.58 3.00 3.31
CA GLU A 62 11.86 1.85 2.77
C GLU A 62 10.77 1.52 3.76
N TYR A 63 9.61 1.13 3.27
CA TYR A 63 8.52 0.80 4.18
C TYR A 63 7.76 -0.41 3.68
N LYS A 64 7.34 -1.25 4.59
CA LYS A 64 6.58 -2.45 4.26
C LYS A 64 5.10 -2.19 4.42
N LEU A 65 4.33 -2.68 3.45
CA LEU A 65 2.88 -2.55 3.41
C LEU A 65 2.29 -3.93 3.19
N VAL A 66 1.27 -4.27 3.97
CA VAL A 66 0.48 -5.48 3.74
C VAL A 66 -0.92 -5.03 3.35
N LEU A 67 -1.33 -5.37 2.13
CA LEU A 67 -2.64 -4.99 1.60
C LEU A 67 -3.72 -5.89 2.18
N ALA A 68 -4.97 -5.50 2.00
CA ALA A 68 -6.10 -6.20 2.61
C ALA A 68 -6.22 -7.66 2.17
N ASP A 69 -5.71 -8.01 0.98
CA ASP A 69 -5.72 -9.38 0.48
C ASP A 69 -4.53 -10.21 0.96
N GLY A 70 -3.65 -9.63 1.78
CA GLY A 70 -2.45 -10.28 2.25
C GLY A 70 -1.22 -10.08 1.38
N THR A 71 -1.37 -9.39 0.24
CA THR A 71 -0.23 -9.04 -0.62
C THR A 71 0.75 -8.18 0.16
N ARG A 72 2.04 -8.50 0.07
CA ARG A 72 3.09 -7.74 0.74
C ARG A 72 3.85 -6.90 -0.26
N VAL A 73 4.10 -5.65 0.12
CA VAL A 73 4.78 -4.67 -0.72
C VAL A 73 5.92 -4.06 0.08
N TRP A 74 7.12 -4.05 -0.50
CA TRP A 74 8.24 -3.29 0.05
C TRP A 74 8.46 -2.11 -0.87
N LEU A 75 8.10 -0.93 -0.38
CA LEU A 75 8.16 0.30 -1.16
C LEU A 75 9.50 0.98 -0.90
N ASN A 76 10.27 1.20 -1.95
CA ASN A 76 11.63 1.73 -1.85
C ASN A 76 11.65 3.24 -1.69
N ALA A 77 12.86 3.78 -1.52
CA ALA A 77 13.08 5.19 -1.32
C ALA A 77 12.52 6.02 -2.47
N ALA A 78 11.99 7.20 -2.15
CA ALA A 78 11.46 8.17 -3.11
C ALA A 78 10.32 7.57 -3.96
N SER A 79 9.55 6.68 -3.37
CA SER A 79 8.46 6.01 -4.08
C SER A 79 7.11 6.26 -3.42
N GLU A 80 6.05 6.13 -4.21
CA GLU A 80 4.68 6.24 -3.73
C GLU A 80 3.85 5.12 -4.30
N LEU A 81 2.96 4.58 -3.46
CA LEU A 81 1.98 3.60 -3.92
C LEU A 81 0.58 4.10 -3.55
N MET A 82 -0.29 4.16 -4.54
CA MET A 82 -1.71 4.44 -4.33
C MET A 82 -2.46 3.12 -4.42
N TYR A 83 -3.29 2.84 -3.44
CA TYR A 83 -3.97 1.55 -3.34
C TYR A 83 -5.30 1.71 -2.62
N PRO A 84 -6.26 0.82 -2.87
CA PRO A 84 -7.52 0.84 -2.13
C PRO A 84 -7.35 0.19 -0.76
N ASP A 85 -8.10 0.67 0.23
CA ASP A 85 -8.04 0.11 1.58
C ASP A 85 -8.53 -1.35 1.62
N HIS A 86 -9.34 -1.75 0.65
CA HIS A 86 -9.70 -3.14 0.40
C HIS A 86 -10.09 -3.26 -1.08
N PHE A 87 -10.01 -4.47 -1.62
CA PHE A 87 -10.21 -4.67 -3.05
C PHE A 87 -11.66 -5.05 -3.37
N SER A 88 -12.09 -4.67 -4.58
CA SER A 88 -13.40 -5.08 -5.08
C SER A 88 -13.41 -6.58 -5.39
N ALA A 89 -14.59 -7.10 -5.76
CA ALA A 89 -14.75 -8.52 -6.01
C ALA A 89 -14.12 -8.99 -7.33
N ASP A 90 -13.79 -8.06 -8.24
CA ASP A 90 -13.38 -8.43 -9.58
C ASP A 90 -11.96 -8.02 -9.97
N GLN A 91 -11.29 -7.17 -9.20
CA GLN A 91 -9.91 -6.81 -9.53
C GLN A 91 -9.16 -6.28 -8.33
N ARG A 92 -7.82 -6.34 -8.43
CA ARG A 92 -6.92 -5.77 -7.44
C ARG A 92 -5.97 -4.84 -8.20
N LYS A 93 -6.16 -3.52 -8.07
CA LYS A 93 -5.39 -2.55 -8.83
C LYS A 93 -4.71 -1.55 -7.92
N VAL A 94 -3.43 -1.31 -8.16
CA VAL A 94 -2.64 -0.30 -7.45
C VAL A 94 -1.87 0.53 -8.47
N VAL A 95 -1.44 1.73 -8.04
CA VAL A 95 -0.69 2.65 -8.90
C VAL A 95 0.63 2.96 -8.23
N LEU A 96 1.74 2.72 -8.93
CA LEU A 96 3.09 2.89 -8.39
C LEU A 96 3.81 4.04 -9.08
N LYS A 97 4.50 4.85 -8.28
CA LYS A 97 5.51 5.79 -8.77
C LYS A 97 6.80 5.44 -8.04
N GLY A 98 7.84 5.09 -8.79
CA GLY A 98 9.11 4.70 -8.21
C GLY A 98 9.32 3.21 -8.27
N GLU A 99 9.79 2.62 -7.19
CA GLU A 99 10.17 1.21 -7.18
C GLU A 99 9.59 0.47 -5.99
N ALA A 100 9.13 -0.76 -6.23
CA ALA A 100 8.59 -1.61 -5.19
C ALA A 100 8.79 -3.08 -5.53
N TYR A 101 8.93 -3.89 -4.49
CA TYR A 101 8.90 -5.34 -4.60
C TYR A 101 7.56 -5.83 -4.08
N PHE A 102 6.91 -6.70 -4.84
CA PHE A 102 5.58 -7.23 -4.52
C PHE A 102 5.65 -8.74 -4.31
N GLU A 103 4.98 -9.21 -3.27
CA GLU A 103 4.65 -10.63 -3.11
C GLU A 103 3.14 -10.73 -3.14
N VAL A 104 2.61 -11.05 -4.31
CA VAL A 104 1.17 -11.01 -4.55
C VAL A 104 0.52 -12.32 -4.14
N THR A 105 -0.50 -12.23 -3.29
CA THR A 105 -1.31 -13.38 -2.89
C THR A 105 -2.05 -13.93 -4.11
N LYS A 106 -2.01 -15.23 -4.28
CA LYS A 106 -2.66 -15.87 -5.42
C LYS A 106 -4.18 -15.73 -5.33
N ASP A 107 -4.78 -15.22 -6.40
CA ASP A 107 -6.22 -15.13 -6.53
C ASP A 107 -6.56 -15.07 -8.02
N VAL A 108 -6.90 -16.23 -8.60
CA VAL A 108 -7.13 -16.33 -10.05
C VAL A 108 -8.40 -15.63 -10.49
N LYS A 109 -9.31 -15.34 -9.57
CA LYS A 109 -10.55 -14.63 -9.87
C LYS A 109 -10.39 -13.12 -9.87
N ARG A 110 -9.33 -12.62 -9.24
CA ARG A 110 -9.05 -11.19 -9.17
C ARG A 110 -7.61 -10.94 -9.56
N PRO A 111 -7.33 -10.67 -10.83
CA PRO A 111 -5.96 -10.33 -11.25
C PRO A 111 -5.45 -9.11 -10.47
N PHE A 112 -4.16 -9.10 -10.19
CA PHE A 112 -3.50 -7.99 -9.51
C PHE A 112 -2.77 -7.16 -10.55
N SER A 113 -3.09 -5.87 -10.62
CA SER A 113 -2.52 -4.97 -11.60
C SER A 113 -1.72 -3.88 -10.92
N VAL A 114 -0.49 -3.67 -11.39
CA VAL A 114 0.33 -2.54 -10.98
C VAL A 114 0.43 -1.60 -12.17
N VAL A 115 -0.09 -0.39 -12.01
CA VAL A 115 -0.04 0.64 -13.06
C VAL A 115 1.15 1.54 -12.79
N LEU A 116 2.00 1.72 -13.82
CA LEU A 116 3.19 2.59 -13.76
C LEU A 116 3.17 3.46 -15.03
N GLY A 117 2.71 4.71 -14.91
CA GLY A 117 2.60 5.56 -16.08
C GLY A 117 1.72 4.90 -17.14
N ASP A 118 2.30 4.64 -18.32
CA ASP A 118 1.57 4.01 -19.43
C ASP A 118 1.61 2.49 -19.40
N MET A 119 2.34 1.91 -18.44
CA MET A 119 2.48 0.46 -18.35
C MET A 119 1.56 -0.12 -17.30
N GLU A 120 1.19 -1.37 -17.50
CA GLU A 120 0.42 -2.12 -16.51
C GLU A 120 0.97 -3.53 -16.46
N VAL A 121 1.34 -3.98 -15.24
CA VAL A 121 1.78 -5.34 -15.00
C VAL A 121 0.63 -6.10 -14.34
N LYS A 122 0.22 -7.21 -14.95
CA LYS A 122 -0.89 -8.02 -14.44
C LYS A 122 -0.38 -9.39 -14.04
N VAL A 123 -0.72 -9.81 -12.82
CA VAL A 123 -0.35 -11.14 -12.33
C VAL A 123 -1.51 -11.76 -11.56
N LEU A 124 -1.47 -13.07 -11.40
CA LEU A 124 -2.48 -13.78 -10.60
C LEU A 124 -1.99 -14.08 -9.20
N GLY A 125 -0.69 -14.22 -9.03
CA GLY A 125 -0.06 -14.43 -7.74
C GLY A 125 1.38 -14.82 -7.96
N THR A 126 2.30 -13.91 -7.71
CA THR A 126 3.73 -14.12 -7.90
C THR A 126 4.51 -13.03 -7.20
N SER A 127 5.82 -13.17 -7.13
CA SER A 127 6.71 -12.17 -6.56
C SER A 127 7.50 -11.50 -7.67
N PHE A 128 7.61 -10.18 -7.63
CA PHE A 128 8.32 -9.45 -8.67
C PHE A 128 8.71 -8.06 -8.19
N ASN A 129 9.75 -7.52 -8.83
CA ASN A 129 10.21 -6.17 -8.58
C ASN A 129 9.84 -5.29 -9.77
N VAL A 130 9.36 -4.08 -9.50
CA VAL A 130 8.92 -3.16 -10.53
C VAL A 130 9.48 -1.79 -10.25
N SER A 131 9.99 -1.13 -11.30
CA SER A 131 10.45 0.24 -11.17
C SER A 131 10.03 1.06 -12.39
N ALA A 132 9.72 2.30 -12.12
CA ALA A 132 9.32 3.23 -13.17
C ALA A 132 10.16 4.49 -13.14
#